data_226c34c874a5503f133ec47a0d6e7002
#
_entry.id   226c34c874a5503f133ec47a0d6e7002
#
_cell.length_a   1.000
_cell.length_b   1.000
_cell.length_c   1.000
_cell.angle_alpha   90.00
_cell.angle_beta   90.00
_cell.angle_gamma   90.00
#
_symmetry.space_group_name_H-M   'P 1'
#
loop_
_entity.id
_entity.type
_entity.pdbx_description
1 polymer ?
#
loop_
_entity_poly.entity_id
_entity_poly.type
_entity_poly.pdbx_seq_one_letter_code
_entity_poly.pdbx_strand_id
1 'polypeptide(L)'
;MRDDLLIPYRHRASLIHRLPAAVKLLGAAVCVFVCVLLPRTAWAAYAGIGAGLLVVAVLSLVTAGHLGRRLLLAEPFAVGIALLALLQVNGVEVFLSMLARSTLCLFCIILLNATTRFTDLLRVFRRLRLPPLLVVTLALMQRYLFVLSEETGRLLRARRSRTFTAERRRAWRAMASVAAQLFVRTSERAERVYAAMCARGWKL
;
A
#
# COMPACT_ATOMS: atom_id res chain seq x y z
N MET A 1 5.76 13.99 10.74
CA MET A 1 5.73 12.53 10.88
C MET A 1 4.42 11.86 10.42
N ARG A 2 3.38 12.61 10.02
CA ARG A 2 2.09 12.10 9.51
C ARG A 2 1.97 12.10 7.98
N ASP A 3 2.79 12.89 7.29
CA ASP A 3 2.70 13.04 5.83
C ASP A 3 3.35 11.88 5.06
N ASP A 4 4.23 11.12 5.70
CA ASP A 4 4.93 9.98 5.08
C ASP A 4 4.04 8.74 4.83
N LEU A 5 2.88 8.66 5.49
CA LEU A 5 1.96 7.51 5.34
C LEU A 5 1.00 7.66 4.15
N LEU A 6 0.70 8.91 3.75
CA LEU A 6 -0.29 9.21 2.71
C LEU A 6 0.32 9.48 1.34
N ILE A 7 1.62 9.81 1.27
CA ILE A 7 2.33 10.05 0.02
C ILE A 7 3.57 9.15 -0.07
N PRO A 8 3.41 7.86 -0.35
CA PRO A 8 4.55 6.95 -0.50
C PRO A 8 5.40 7.24 -1.74
N TYR A 9 4.91 8.09 -2.65
CA TYR A 9 5.55 8.40 -3.91
C TYR A 9 6.43 9.66 -3.79
N ARG A 10 7.76 9.49 -3.74
CA ARG A 10 8.72 10.58 -3.90
C ARG A 10 9.05 10.78 -5.37
N HIS A 11 8.81 11.99 -5.88
CA HIS A 11 9.24 12.42 -7.21
C HIS A 11 10.77 12.37 -7.33
N ARG A 12 11.32 11.27 -7.85
CA ARG A 12 12.67 11.22 -8.37
C ARG A 12 12.60 10.76 -9.82
N ALA A 13 13.16 11.54 -10.72
CA ALA A 13 13.25 11.18 -12.13
C ALA A 13 14.29 10.06 -12.30
N SER A 14 13.87 8.80 -12.33
CA SER A 14 14.71 7.68 -12.70
C SER A 14 14.19 7.02 -13.97
N LEU A 15 15.06 6.30 -14.69
CA LEU A 15 14.71 5.56 -15.91
C LEU A 15 13.51 4.62 -15.69
N ILE A 16 13.42 3.99 -14.52
CA ILE A 16 12.33 3.08 -14.16
C ILE A 16 10.99 3.83 -14.06
N HIS A 17 10.98 5.11 -13.65
CA HIS A 17 9.75 5.89 -13.57
C HIS A 17 9.13 6.20 -14.94
N ARG A 18 9.90 6.18 -16.02
CA ARG A 18 9.43 6.38 -17.41
C ARG A 18 8.74 5.15 -18.00
N LEU A 19 8.95 3.96 -17.45
CA LEU A 19 8.29 2.75 -17.93
C LEU A 19 6.77 2.80 -17.66
N PRO A 20 5.94 2.32 -18.60
CA PRO A 20 4.49 2.28 -18.42
C PRO A 20 4.11 1.42 -17.21
N ALA A 21 3.17 1.91 -16.41
CA ALA A 21 2.74 1.24 -15.17
C ALA A 21 2.24 -0.20 -15.40
N ALA A 22 1.69 -0.48 -16.61
CA ALA A 22 1.26 -1.81 -17.00
C ALA A 22 2.42 -2.82 -17.01
N VAL A 23 3.58 -2.43 -17.56
CA VAL A 23 4.76 -3.31 -17.62
C VAL A 23 5.32 -3.59 -16.23
N LYS A 24 5.35 -2.57 -15.36
CA LYS A 24 5.79 -2.74 -13.96
C LYS A 24 4.86 -3.66 -13.18
N LEU A 25 3.56 -3.47 -13.33
CA LEU A 25 2.56 -4.30 -12.67
C LEU A 25 2.66 -5.74 -13.15
N LEU A 26 2.76 -5.94 -14.45
CA LEU A 26 2.87 -7.27 -15.05
C LEU A 26 4.19 -7.95 -14.64
N GLY A 27 5.31 -7.21 -14.66
CA GLY A 27 6.61 -7.71 -14.20
C GLY A 27 6.59 -8.10 -12.72
N ALA A 28 5.96 -7.30 -11.85
CA ALA A 28 5.81 -7.63 -10.45
C ALA A 28 4.90 -8.85 -10.24
N ALA A 29 3.78 -8.95 -10.97
CA ALA A 29 2.89 -10.09 -10.90
C ALA A 29 3.59 -11.39 -11.35
N VAL A 30 4.32 -11.36 -12.46
CA VAL A 30 5.11 -12.49 -12.95
C VAL A 30 6.19 -12.87 -11.93
N CYS A 31 6.91 -11.89 -11.38
CA CYS A 31 7.94 -12.13 -10.36
C CYS A 31 7.35 -12.84 -9.12
N VAL A 32 6.23 -12.35 -8.59
CA VAL A 32 5.53 -12.98 -7.46
C VAL A 32 5.06 -14.39 -7.82
N PHE A 33 4.49 -14.57 -9.01
CA PHE A 33 4.01 -15.87 -9.47
C PHE A 33 5.15 -16.88 -9.61
N VAL A 34 6.28 -16.47 -10.18
CA VAL A 34 7.49 -17.30 -10.28
C VAL A 34 8.00 -17.66 -8.89
N CYS A 35 8.10 -16.69 -7.96
CA CYS A 35 8.54 -16.95 -6.58
C CYS A 35 7.64 -18.00 -5.87
N VAL A 36 6.34 -17.99 -6.13
CA VAL A 36 5.39 -18.94 -5.53
C VAL A 36 5.53 -20.34 -6.13
N LEU A 37 5.76 -20.45 -7.43
CA LEU A 37 5.88 -21.74 -8.13
C LEU A 37 7.24 -22.41 -8.00
N LEU A 38 8.27 -21.69 -7.58
CA LEU A 38 9.63 -22.24 -7.46
C LEU A 38 9.66 -23.37 -6.42
N PRO A 39 10.37 -24.50 -6.68
CA PRO A 39 10.58 -25.54 -5.71
C PRO A 39 11.43 -25.03 -4.52
N ARG A 40 11.24 -25.64 -3.35
CA ARG A 40 11.89 -25.23 -2.09
C ARG A 40 13.42 -25.28 -2.14
N THR A 41 13.97 -26.16 -2.96
CA THR A 41 15.41 -26.43 -3.10
C THR A 41 16.13 -25.49 -4.08
N ALA A 42 15.41 -24.63 -4.82
CA ALA A 42 15.97 -23.77 -5.86
C ALA A 42 16.61 -22.48 -5.32
N TRP A 43 17.58 -22.60 -4.40
CA TRP A 43 18.27 -21.46 -3.77
C TRP A 43 18.94 -20.51 -4.77
N ALA A 44 19.52 -21.06 -5.85
CA ALA A 44 20.12 -20.26 -6.91
C ALA A 44 19.09 -19.35 -7.61
N ALA A 45 17.87 -19.85 -7.84
CA ALA A 45 16.81 -19.06 -8.44
C ALA A 45 16.31 -17.94 -7.50
N TYR A 46 16.17 -18.21 -6.20
CA TYR A 46 15.84 -17.17 -5.20
C TYR A 46 16.91 -16.08 -5.14
N ALA A 47 18.18 -16.47 -5.16
CA ALA A 47 19.30 -15.54 -5.20
C ALA A 47 19.29 -14.70 -6.49
N GLY A 48 19.02 -15.30 -7.64
CA GLY A 48 18.92 -14.61 -8.93
C GLY A 48 17.78 -13.58 -8.97
N ILE A 49 16.59 -13.97 -8.48
CA ILE A 49 15.44 -13.05 -8.39
C ILE A 49 15.75 -11.91 -7.40
N GLY A 50 16.35 -12.21 -6.25
CA GLY A 50 16.77 -11.23 -5.27
C GLY A 50 17.78 -10.22 -5.84
N ALA A 51 18.80 -10.70 -6.55
CA ALA A 51 19.77 -9.86 -7.23
C ALA A 51 19.10 -8.97 -8.29
N GLY A 52 18.19 -9.52 -9.10
CA GLY A 52 17.42 -8.75 -10.08
C GLY A 52 16.58 -7.65 -9.43
N LEU A 53 15.87 -7.95 -8.35
CA LEU A 53 15.09 -6.96 -7.60
C LEU A 53 15.99 -5.89 -6.95
N LEU A 54 17.17 -6.25 -6.46
CA LEU A 54 18.15 -5.29 -5.94
C LEU A 54 18.67 -4.35 -7.03
N VAL A 55 18.96 -4.85 -8.21
CA VAL A 55 19.36 -4.02 -9.36
C VAL A 55 18.25 -3.03 -9.71
N VAL A 56 17.00 -3.49 -9.76
CA VAL A 56 15.84 -2.62 -10.01
C VAL A 56 15.68 -1.58 -8.89
N ALA A 57 15.93 -1.94 -7.63
CA ALA A 57 15.86 -1.03 -6.48
C ALA A 57 16.94 0.07 -6.58
N VAL A 58 18.16 -0.28 -6.94
CA VAL A 58 19.28 0.66 -7.12
C VAL A 58 18.99 1.60 -8.29
N LEU A 59 18.57 1.07 -9.44
CA LEU A 59 18.21 1.87 -10.62
C LEU A 59 17.00 2.78 -10.38
N SER A 60 16.12 2.42 -9.47
CA SER A 60 14.96 3.23 -9.08
C SER A 60 15.30 4.40 -8.17
N LEU A 61 16.56 4.50 -7.66
CA LEU A 61 17.01 5.54 -6.73
C LEU A 61 16.09 5.70 -5.48
N VAL A 62 15.39 4.64 -5.12
CA VAL A 62 14.56 4.62 -3.90
C VAL A 62 15.50 4.57 -2.71
N THR A 63 15.28 5.45 -1.72
CA THR A 63 16.11 5.51 -0.51
C THR A 63 16.10 4.16 0.22
N ALA A 64 17.26 3.48 0.28
CA ALA A 64 17.41 2.16 0.89
C ALA A 64 16.85 2.08 2.31
N GLY A 65 16.96 3.15 3.10
CA GLY A 65 16.39 3.22 4.45
C GLY A 65 14.87 3.15 4.50
N HIS A 66 14.17 3.65 3.46
CA HIS A 66 12.71 3.55 3.36
C HIS A 66 12.26 2.13 3.01
N LEU A 67 12.99 1.49 2.09
CA LEU A 67 12.75 0.11 1.70
C LEU A 67 13.00 -0.84 2.88
N GLY A 68 14.17 -0.71 3.52
CA GLY A 68 14.55 -1.55 4.67
C GLY A 68 13.59 -1.40 5.84
N ARG A 69 13.17 -0.17 6.19
CA ARG A 69 12.22 0.05 7.28
C ARG A 69 10.85 -0.58 7.00
N ARG A 70 10.36 -0.52 5.77
CA ARG A 70 9.07 -1.15 5.40
C ARG A 70 9.16 -2.66 5.39
N LEU A 71 10.29 -3.19 4.89
CA LEU A 71 10.56 -4.62 4.94
C LEU A 71 10.61 -5.09 6.40
N LEU A 72 11.38 -4.40 7.25
CA LEU A 72 11.52 -4.73 8.67
C LEU A 72 10.19 -4.67 9.45
N LEU A 73 9.25 -3.82 9.05
CA LEU A 73 7.93 -3.75 9.66
C LEU A 73 6.98 -4.87 9.20
N ALA A 74 7.18 -5.41 8.00
CA ALA A 74 6.36 -6.49 7.44
C ALA A 74 6.92 -7.88 7.75
N GLU A 75 8.24 -8.01 7.91
CA GLU A 75 8.97 -9.26 8.22
C GLU A 75 8.48 -9.97 9.49
N PRO A 76 8.22 -9.32 10.63
CA PRO A 76 7.82 -10.02 11.86
C PRO A 76 6.59 -10.90 11.68
N PHE A 77 5.66 -10.48 10.81
CA PHE A 77 4.47 -11.28 10.49
C PHE A 77 4.83 -12.52 9.66
N ALA A 78 5.71 -12.36 8.67
CA ALA A 78 6.20 -13.47 7.85
C ALA A 78 7.01 -14.48 8.69
N VAL A 79 7.88 -13.98 9.58
CA VAL A 79 8.66 -14.79 10.53
C VAL A 79 7.72 -15.56 11.48
N GLY A 80 6.67 -14.90 12.01
CA GLY A 80 5.69 -15.54 12.90
C GLY A 80 4.99 -16.73 12.24
N ILE A 81 4.60 -16.60 10.97
CA ILE A 81 3.98 -17.72 10.21
C ILE A 81 5.02 -18.78 9.89
N ALA A 82 6.22 -18.40 9.47
CA ALA A 82 7.29 -19.33 9.13
C ALA A 82 7.74 -20.14 10.36
N LEU A 83 7.66 -19.59 11.59
CA LEU A 83 8.02 -20.28 12.82
C LEU A 83 7.19 -21.54 13.04
N LEU A 84 5.92 -21.53 12.61
CA LEU A 84 5.06 -22.71 12.66
C LEU A 84 5.58 -23.86 11.77
N ALA A 85 6.34 -23.54 10.73
CA ALA A 85 6.92 -24.56 9.86
C ALA A 85 8.03 -25.38 10.53
N LEU A 86 8.64 -24.89 11.61
CA LEU A 86 9.64 -25.63 12.38
C LEU A 86 9.06 -26.89 13.06
N LEU A 87 7.73 -26.94 13.24
CA LEU A 87 7.03 -28.12 13.80
C LEU A 87 6.86 -29.26 12.78
N GLN A 88 7.24 -29.04 11.51
CA GLN A 88 7.10 -30.04 10.45
C GLN A 88 8.40 -30.84 10.25
N VAL A 89 8.26 -31.99 9.61
CA VAL A 89 9.41 -32.81 9.16
C VAL A 89 10.21 -31.96 8.15
N ASN A 90 11.53 -31.81 8.34
CA ASN A 90 12.42 -30.89 7.64
C ASN A 90 12.12 -29.40 7.89
N GLY A 91 11.68 -29.07 9.12
CA GLY A 91 11.21 -27.75 9.52
C GLY A 91 12.16 -26.60 9.17
N VAL A 92 13.48 -26.80 9.26
CA VAL A 92 14.48 -25.76 8.98
C VAL A 92 14.50 -25.38 7.49
N GLU A 93 14.46 -26.34 6.57
CA GLU A 93 14.41 -26.05 5.13
C GLU A 93 13.11 -25.37 4.74
N VAL A 94 12.00 -25.84 5.32
CA VAL A 94 10.68 -25.26 5.09
C VAL A 94 10.64 -23.82 5.61
N PHE A 95 11.14 -23.61 6.82
CA PHE A 95 11.25 -22.27 7.43
C PHE A 95 12.04 -21.31 6.54
N LEU A 96 13.25 -21.71 6.13
CA LEU A 96 14.16 -20.86 5.36
C LEU A 96 13.58 -20.54 3.96
N SER A 97 12.97 -21.54 3.31
CA SER A 97 12.33 -21.36 2.00
C SER A 97 11.08 -20.45 2.08
N MET A 98 10.27 -20.58 3.13
CA MET A 98 9.12 -19.70 3.36
C MET A 98 9.57 -18.26 3.63
N LEU A 99 10.60 -18.11 4.45
CA LEU A 99 11.16 -16.78 4.75
C LEU A 99 11.72 -16.12 3.48
N ALA A 100 12.55 -16.80 2.72
CA ALA A 100 13.11 -16.28 1.48
C ALA A 100 12.02 -15.88 0.47
N ARG A 101 11.00 -16.73 0.31
CA ARG A 101 9.86 -16.47 -0.58
C ARG A 101 9.05 -15.26 -0.14
N SER A 102 8.71 -15.17 1.15
CA SER A 102 7.92 -14.04 1.69
C SER A 102 8.69 -12.74 1.58
N THR A 103 9.99 -12.73 1.92
CA THR A 103 10.87 -11.55 1.81
C THR A 103 10.95 -11.04 0.37
N LEU A 104 11.17 -11.94 -0.62
CA LEU A 104 11.22 -11.56 -2.03
C LEU A 104 9.89 -11.00 -2.54
N CYS A 105 8.76 -11.64 -2.18
CA CYS A 105 7.44 -11.14 -2.56
C CYS A 105 7.16 -9.77 -1.92
N LEU A 106 7.43 -9.61 -0.62
CA LEU A 106 7.28 -8.32 0.08
C LEU A 106 8.15 -7.24 -0.54
N PHE A 107 9.40 -7.55 -0.83
CA PHE A 107 10.32 -6.62 -1.47
C PHE A 107 9.84 -6.18 -2.85
N CYS A 108 9.34 -7.12 -3.66
CA CYS A 108 8.76 -6.84 -4.97
C CYS A 108 7.55 -5.89 -4.87
N ILE A 109 6.62 -6.15 -3.94
CA ILE A 109 5.44 -5.32 -3.73
C ILE A 109 5.80 -3.93 -3.19
N ILE A 110 6.75 -3.85 -2.25
CA ILE A 110 7.23 -2.57 -1.71
C ILE A 110 7.89 -1.74 -2.82
N LEU A 111 8.68 -2.37 -3.69
CA LEU A 111 9.34 -1.72 -4.82
C LEU A 111 8.31 -1.21 -5.85
N LEU A 112 7.31 -2.03 -6.19
CA LEU A 112 6.22 -1.64 -7.07
C LEU A 112 5.47 -0.41 -6.51
N ASN A 113 5.16 -0.44 -5.22
CA ASN A 113 4.44 0.64 -4.54
C ASN A 113 5.26 1.94 -4.47
N ALA A 114 6.59 1.83 -4.35
CA ALA A 114 7.49 2.97 -4.34
C ALA A 114 7.69 3.58 -5.74
N THR A 115 7.55 2.79 -6.81
CA THR A 115 7.84 3.21 -8.19
C THR A 115 6.62 3.54 -9.03
N THR A 116 5.41 3.19 -8.56
CA THR A 116 4.17 3.34 -9.35
C THR A 116 3.17 4.24 -8.62
N ARG A 117 2.64 5.26 -9.32
CA ARG A 117 1.59 6.13 -8.78
C ARG A 117 0.26 5.39 -8.81
N PHE A 118 -0.58 5.62 -7.82
CA PHE A 118 -1.93 5.05 -7.80
C PHE A 118 -2.78 5.46 -9.02
N THR A 119 -2.63 6.70 -9.49
CA THR A 119 -3.31 7.19 -10.70
C THR A 119 -2.92 6.42 -11.96
N ASP A 120 -1.65 5.97 -12.05
CA ASP A 120 -1.18 5.16 -13.18
C ASP A 120 -1.72 3.73 -13.08
N LEU A 121 -1.85 3.21 -11.87
CA LEU A 121 -2.51 1.93 -11.60
C LEU A 121 -3.98 1.95 -12.04
N LEU A 122 -4.72 3.03 -11.76
CA LEU A 122 -6.09 3.20 -12.24
C LEU A 122 -6.19 3.20 -13.76
N ARG A 123 -5.20 3.79 -14.47
CA ARG A 123 -5.16 3.72 -15.95
C ARG A 123 -4.97 2.28 -16.46
N VAL A 124 -4.16 1.49 -15.76
CA VAL A 124 -3.99 0.06 -16.11
C VAL A 124 -5.29 -0.69 -15.88
N PHE A 125 -6.00 -0.45 -14.78
CA PHE A 125 -7.30 -1.08 -14.49
C PHE A 125 -8.35 -0.75 -15.55
N ARG A 126 -8.37 0.50 -16.06
CA ARG A 126 -9.22 0.84 -17.21
C ARG A 126 -8.88 0.05 -18.46
N ARG A 127 -7.60 -0.16 -18.76
CA ARG A 127 -7.16 -0.96 -19.91
C ARG A 127 -7.52 -2.44 -19.77
N LEU A 128 -7.53 -2.97 -18.58
CA LEU A 128 -7.98 -4.33 -18.24
C LEU A 128 -9.51 -4.51 -18.33
N ARG A 129 -10.24 -3.48 -18.80
CA ARG A 129 -11.72 -3.50 -18.95
C ARG A 129 -12.44 -3.78 -17.63
N LEU A 130 -11.89 -3.36 -16.48
CA LEU A 130 -12.63 -3.41 -15.24
C LEU A 130 -13.90 -2.55 -15.32
N PRO A 131 -14.99 -2.92 -14.63
CA PRO A 131 -16.22 -2.14 -14.61
C PRO A 131 -15.93 -0.67 -14.32
N PRO A 132 -16.49 0.27 -15.12
CA PRO A 132 -16.19 1.70 -14.96
C PRO A 132 -16.56 2.22 -13.57
N LEU A 133 -17.58 1.64 -12.95
CA LEU A 133 -18.00 1.95 -11.60
C LEU A 133 -16.88 1.74 -10.59
N LEU A 134 -16.17 0.60 -10.65
CA LEU A 134 -15.05 0.30 -9.75
C LEU A 134 -13.91 1.31 -9.91
N VAL A 135 -13.57 1.65 -11.16
CA VAL A 135 -12.47 2.60 -11.42
C VAL A 135 -12.81 4.00 -10.92
N VAL A 136 -14.05 4.45 -11.12
CA VAL A 136 -14.54 5.75 -10.61
C VAL A 136 -14.56 5.76 -9.09
N THR A 137 -15.06 4.70 -8.47
CA THR A 137 -15.10 4.57 -7.00
C THR A 137 -13.70 4.60 -6.39
N LEU A 138 -12.74 3.87 -6.95
CA LEU A 138 -11.34 3.88 -6.50
C LEU A 138 -10.68 5.26 -6.68
N ALA A 139 -10.98 5.95 -7.79
CA ALA A 139 -10.47 7.31 -8.03
C ALA A 139 -11.03 8.31 -7.00
N LEU A 140 -12.34 8.24 -6.73
CA LEU A 140 -12.99 9.05 -5.71
C LEU A 140 -12.45 8.71 -4.31
N MET A 141 -12.31 7.43 -3.99
CA MET A 141 -11.74 6.97 -2.72
C MET A 141 -10.35 7.58 -2.49
N GLN A 142 -9.45 7.49 -3.45
CA GLN A 142 -8.12 8.10 -3.32
C GLN A 142 -8.21 9.62 -3.07
N ARG A 143 -9.01 10.33 -3.86
CA ARG A 143 -9.16 11.78 -3.72
C ARG A 143 -9.68 12.14 -2.33
N TYR A 144 -10.71 11.44 -1.86
CA TYR A 144 -11.33 11.76 -0.57
C TYR A 144 -10.50 11.32 0.63
N LEU A 145 -9.64 10.30 0.50
CA LEU A 145 -8.68 9.95 1.55
C LEU A 145 -7.78 11.14 1.91
N PHE A 146 -7.27 11.88 0.92
CA PHE A 146 -6.46 13.09 1.19
C PHE A 146 -7.28 14.18 1.85
N VAL A 147 -8.47 14.47 1.33
CA VAL A 147 -9.38 15.48 1.90
C VAL A 147 -9.75 15.15 3.35
N LEU A 148 -10.11 13.90 3.61
CA LEU A 148 -10.50 13.43 4.96
C LEU A 148 -9.33 13.42 5.94
N SER A 149 -8.12 13.07 5.48
CA SER A 149 -6.93 13.12 6.32
C SER A 149 -6.62 14.53 6.79
N GLU A 150 -6.78 15.52 5.91
CA GLU A 150 -6.61 16.92 6.25
C GLU A 150 -7.70 17.42 7.20
N GLU A 151 -8.96 17.07 6.94
CA GLU A 151 -10.10 17.43 7.80
C GLU A 151 -9.99 16.80 9.18
N THR A 152 -9.58 15.52 9.25
CA THR A 152 -9.26 14.83 10.51
C THR A 152 -8.18 15.57 11.28
N GLY A 153 -7.11 16.00 10.60
CA GLY A 153 -6.05 16.80 11.21
C GLY A 153 -6.55 18.11 11.79
N ARG A 154 -7.44 18.81 11.09
CA ARG A 154 -8.06 20.06 11.57
C ARG A 154 -8.94 19.81 12.80
N LEU A 155 -9.80 18.79 12.77
CA LEU A 155 -10.68 18.44 13.87
C LEU A 155 -9.89 18.02 15.14
N LEU A 156 -8.81 17.24 14.96
CA LEU A 156 -7.94 16.84 16.06
C LEU A 156 -7.20 18.04 16.69
N ARG A 157 -6.74 18.99 15.87
CA ARG A 157 -6.11 20.23 16.38
C ARG A 157 -7.12 21.07 17.17
N ALA A 158 -8.31 21.32 16.61
CA ALA A 158 -9.37 22.07 17.26
C ALA A 158 -9.82 21.44 18.59
N ARG A 159 -9.79 20.11 18.69
CA ARG A 159 -10.08 19.43 19.94
C ARG A 159 -8.97 19.52 20.97
N ARG A 160 -7.72 19.38 20.53
CA ARG A 160 -6.56 19.51 21.43
C ARG A 160 -6.51 20.88 22.09
N SER A 161 -6.90 21.95 21.40
CA SER A 161 -6.97 23.30 21.99
C SER A 161 -8.08 23.48 23.04
N ARG A 162 -9.10 22.58 23.04
CA ARG A 162 -10.22 22.62 23.98
C ARG A 162 -10.12 21.61 25.13
N THR A 163 -9.15 20.68 25.08
CA THR A 163 -9.03 19.59 26.06
C THR A 163 -7.71 19.72 26.79
N PHE A 164 -7.78 20.15 28.05
CA PHE A 164 -6.61 20.35 28.92
C PHE A 164 -6.31 19.14 29.80
N THR A 165 -7.11 18.06 29.71
CA THR A 165 -6.99 16.90 30.61
C THR A 165 -6.34 15.71 29.86
N ALA A 166 -5.29 15.14 30.46
CA ALA A 166 -4.50 14.01 29.91
C ALA A 166 -5.13 12.62 30.11
N GLU A 167 -6.37 12.51 30.57
CA GLU A 167 -7.01 11.21 30.83
C GLU A 167 -7.21 10.39 29.55
N ARG A 168 -6.63 9.19 29.52
CA ARG A 168 -6.70 8.23 28.38
C ARG A 168 -8.14 7.91 27.97
N ARG A 169 -9.06 7.77 28.91
CA ARG A 169 -10.48 7.48 28.64
C ARG A 169 -11.18 8.63 27.92
N ARG A 170 -10.87 9.88 28.29
CA ARG A 170 -11.39 11.08 27.61
C ARG A 170 -10.79 11.24 26.21
N ALA A 171 -9.53 10.87 26.02
CA ALA A 171 -8.90 10.86 24.69
C ALA A 171 -9.61 9.91 23.74
N TRP A 172 -9.97 8.70 24.17
CA TRP A 172 -10.74 7.74 23.35
C TRP A 172 -12.13 8.25 22.99
N ARG A 173 -12.88 8.80 23.94
CA ARG A 173 -14.19 9.42 23.67
C ARG A 173 -14.05 10.60 22.70
N ALA A 174 -13.00 11.37 22.81
CA ALA A 174 -12.69 12.46 21.90
C ALA A 174 -12.42 11.97 20.49
N MET A 175 -11.66 10.89 20.32
CA MET A 175 -11.43 10.28 19.01
C MET A 175 -12.72 9.71 18.40
N ALA A 176 -13.53 9.02 19.19
CA ALA A 176 -14.82 8.49 18.76
C ALA A 176 -15.75 9.60 18.24
N SER A 177 -15.83 10.73 18.95
CA SER A 177 -16.64 11.87 18.51
C SER A 177 -16.09 12.57 17.26
N VAL A 178 -14.77 12.60 17.04
CA VAL A 178 -14.18 13.09 15.78
C VAL A 178 -14.56 12.14 14.64
N ALA A 179 -14.47 10.83 14.87
CA ALA A 179 -14.87 9.83 13.88
C ALA A 179 -16.35 9.93 13.52
N ALA A 180 -17.24 10.10 14.51
CA ALA A 180 -18.68 10.30 14.28
C ALA A 180 -18.95 11.57 13.45
N GLN A 181 -18.31 12.70 13.77
CA GLN A 181 -18.45 13.94 13.01
C GLN A 181 -17.93 13.80 11.57
N LEU A 182 -16.80 13.10 11.38
CA LEU A 182 -16.29 12.81 10.04
C LEU A 182 -17.27 11.95 9.26
N PHE A 183 -17.84 10.92 9.89
CA PHE A 183 -18.80 10.04 9.22
C PHE A 183 -20.01 10.81 8.71
N VAL A 184 -20.64 11.62 9.55
CA VAL A 184 -21.80 12.45 9.14
C VAL A 184 -21.44 13.38 7.98
N ARG A 185 -20.33 14.13 8.11
CA ARG A 185 -19.89 15.05 7.05
C ARG A 185 -19.55 14.35 5.74
N THR A 186 -18.98 13.15 5.81
CA THR A 186 -18.62 12.37 4.61
C THR A 186 -19.85 11.79 3.93
N SER A 187 -20.84 11.35 4.69
CA SER A 187 -22.11 10.86 4.16
C SER A 187 -22.85 11.97 3.41
N GLU A 188 -23.04 13.13 4.03
CA GLU A 188 -23.65 14.29 3.38
C GLU A 188 -22.89 14.75 2.13
N ARG A 189 -21.55 14.68 2.18
CA ARG A 189 -20.71 15.01 1.01
C ARG A 189 -20.87 13.99 -0.10
N ALA A 190 -20.95 12.69 0.22
CA ALA A 190 -21.15 11.62 -0.75
C ALA A 190 -22.47 11.81 -1.50
N GLU A 191 -23.57 12.15 -0.78
CA GLU A 191 -24.87 12.44 -1.38
C GLU A 191 -24.82 13.63 -2.34
N ARG A 192 -24.17 14.73 -1.93
CA ARG A 192 -23.99 15.93 -2.79
C ARG A 192 -23.16 15.62 -4.04
N VAL A 193 -22.11 14.84 -3.91
CA VAL A 193 -21.26 14.43 -5.05
C VAL A 193 -22.04 13.54 -5.99
N TYR A 194 -22.78 12.58 -5.47
CA TYR A 194 -23.63 11.69 -6.26
C TYR A 194 -24.70 12.48 -7.02
N ALA A 195 -25.43 13.35 -6.35
CA ALA A 195 -26.42 14.23 -6.99
C ALA A 195 -25.81 15.09 -8.10
N ALA A 196 -24.62 15.66 -7.86
CA ALA A 196 -23.91 16.43 -8.88
C ALA A 196 -23.43 15.59 -10.07
N MET A 197 -23.07 14.33 -9.86
CA MET A 197 -22.73 13.40 -10.95
C MET A 197 -23.95 13.04 -11.77
N CYS A 198 -25.09 12.75 -11.15
CA CYS A 198 -26.36 12.50 -11.82
C CYS A 198 -26.80 13.70 -12.65
N ALA A 199 -26.71 14.92 -12.10
CA ALA A 199 -27.03 16.16 -12.83
C ALA A 199 -26.15 16.39 -14.06
N ARG A 200 -24.93 15.85 -14.09
CA ARG A 200 -24.01 15.88 -15.24
C ARG A 200 -24.23 14.74 -16.23
N GLY A 201 -25.30 13.96 -16.06
CA GLY A 201 -25.63 12.85 -16.97
C GLY A 201 -24.92 11.53 -16.69
N TRP A 202 -24.29 11.39 -15.50
CA TRP A 202 -23.71 10.12 -15.12
C TRP A 202 -24.81 9.09 -14.84
N LYS A 203 -24.80 7.98 -15.61
CA LYS A 203 -25.73 6.85 -15.42
C LYS A 203 -24.91 5.65 -14.95
N LEU A 204 -25.44 4.93 -13.97
CA LEU A 204 -24.93 3.63 -13.52
C LEU A 204 -25.13 2.56 -14.59
#